data_0df91ebf6ab8e017d7e68866e922f5e3
#
_entry.id   0df91ebf6ab8e017d7e68866e922f5e3
#
_cell.length_a   1.000
_cell.length_b   1.000
_cell.length_c   1.000
_cell.angle_alpha   90.00
_cell.angle_beta   90.00
_cell.angle_gamma   90.00
#
_symmetry.space_group_name_H-M   'P 1'
#
loop_
_entity.id
_entity.type
_entity.pdbx_description
1 polymer ?
#
loop_
_entity_poly.entity_id
_entity_poly.type
_entity_poly.pdbx_seq_one_letter_code
_entity_poly.pdbx_strand_id
1 'polypeptide(L)'
;MITQADEIHVLTETLIDELIKAFALPKTRLTDKFIRLTFGNAARTTAEVGIGLDCAVADGGLPAGSRWLLPRFVKSHAACGVENIPSSGPLVIASNHPASIDSIVISAHVNRPDYKIIIGDIPFFEHLPHVSQNAIFAPDQNNTTGRMQVMRESIRHLRSGGALLIFPRGSIEPDPAFMPHPEAEFDHWSRSLEIFMQRIPGLQILITIASGVISPSAMHHPITWFRRDRPDRQRLAFFYQLARQMLSGKELFGLTPRVTFGEIISGENREHMLAEIEKAARRILHQHRSWIQV
;
A
#
# COMPACT_ATOMS: atom_id res chain seq x y z
N MET A 1 -16.19 11.32 26.42
CA MET A 1 -16.17 10.19 25.47
C MET A 1 -16.44 10.78 24.08
N ILE A 2 -15.53 10.57 23.15
CA ILE A 2 -15.75 10.93 21.73
C ILE A 2 -16.85 10.00 21.23
N THR A 3 -17.85 10.53 20.55
CA THR A 3 -18.93 9.70 19.97
C THR A 3 -18.46 9.12 18.63
N GLN A 4 -19.06 8.01 18.19
CA GLN A 4 -18.79 7.46 16.87
C GLN A 4 -19.07 8.47 15.74
N ALA A 5 -20.03 9.36 15.94
CA ALA A 5 -20.33 10.44 15.01
C ALA A 5 -19.18 11.46 14.92
N ASP A 6 -18.52 11.76 16.03
CA ASP A 6 -17.35 12.65 16.06
C ASP A 6 -16.16 12.01 15.34
N GLU A 7 -15.94 10.71 15.53
CA GLU A 7 -14.88 9.96 14.85
C GLU A 7 -15.08 9.95 13.32
N ILE A 8 -16.31 9.66 12.86
CA ILE A 8 -16.65 9.71 11.42
C ILE A 8 -16.42 11.12 10.88
N HIS A 9 -16.78 12.15 11.64
CA HIS A 9 -16.56 13.52 11.19
C HIS A 9 -15.07 13.83 11.02
N VAL A 10 -14.24 13.53 12.01
CA VAL A 10 -12.79 13.75 11.95
C VAL A 10 -12.17 13.00 10.77
N LEU A 11 -12.48 11.72 10.59
CA LEU A 11 -12.01 10.93 9.47
C LEU A 11 -12.46 11.48 8.11
N THR A 12 -13.69 11.98 8.02
CA THR A 12 -14.20 12.61 6.79
C THR A 12 -13.41 13.87 6.45
N GLU A 13 -13.12 14.71 7.45
CA GLU A 13 -12.35 15.94 7.24
C GLU A 13 -10.93 15.65 6.75
N THR A 14 -10.25 14.64 7.32
CA THR A 14 -8.91 14.25 6.86
C THR A 14 -8.94 13.77 5.41
N LEU A 15 -9.96 13.04 4.99
CA LEU A 15 -10.11 12.58 3.59
C LEU A 15 -10.39 13.74 2.63
N ILE A 16 -11.18 14.75 3.02
CA ILE A 16 -11.40 15.95 2.20
C ILE A 16 -10.09 16.70 2.00
N ASP A 17 -9.29 16.88 3.05
CA ASP A 17 -7.98 17.54 2.96
C ASP A 17 -7.02 16.77 2.04
N GLU A 18 -6.99 15.43 2.12
CA GLU A 18 -6.18 14.60 1.22
C GLU A 18 -6.63 14.67 -0.24
N LEU A 19 -7.92 14.76 -0.50
CA LEU A 19 -8.44 14.99 -1.86
C LEU A 19 -8.01 16.34 -2.42
N ILE A 20 -8.09 17.42 -1.62
CA ILE A 20 -7.62 18.75 -2.03
C ILE A 20 -6.13 18.71 -2.43
N LYS A 21 -5.29 18.04 -1.63
CA LYS A 21 -3.86 17.82 -1.94
C LYS A 21 -3.68 17.00 -3.22
N ALA A 22 -4.40 15.89 -3.37
CA ALA A 22 -4.29 15.01 -4.53
C ALA A 22 -4.64 15.72 -5.85
N PHE A 23 -5.64 16.61 -5.83
CA PHE A 23 -5.99 17.45 -6.98
C PHE A 23 -5.04 18.63 -7.18
N ALA A 24 -4.07 18.85 -6.27
CA ALA A 24 -3.20 20.04 -6.24
C ALA A 24 -3.99 21.37 -6.26
N LEU A 25 -5.12 21.39 -5.58
CA LEU A 25 -5.94 22.58 -5.47
C LEU A 25 -5.46 23.45 -4.30
N PRO A 26 -5.55 24.80 -4.41
CA PRO A 26 -5.30 25.65 -3.27
C PRO A 26 -6.37 25.45 -2.20
N LYS A 27 -5.97 25.41 -0.93
CA LYS A 27 -6.92 25.29 0.19
C LYS A 27 -7.69 26.57 0.40
N THR A 28 -8.83 26.71 -0.29
CA THR A 28 -9.74 27.86 -0.21
C THR A 28 -11.16 27.42 0.13
N ARG A 29 -12.02 28.35 0.57
CA ARG A 29 -13.44 28.03 0.82
C ARG A 29 -14.18 27.49 -0.40
N LEU A 30 -13.78 27.94 -1.62
CA LEU A 30 -14.40 27.46 -2.86
C LEU A 30 -14.00 26.04 -3.19
N THR A 31 -12.70 25.73 -3.09
CA THR A 31 -12.20 24.37 -3.34
C THR A 31 -12.72 23.38 -2.30
N ASP A 32 -12.76 23.75 -1.03
CA ASP A 32 -13.36 22.96 0.04
C ASP A 32 -14.85 22.66 -0.26
N LYS A 33 -15.64 23.68 -0.59
CA LYS A 33 -17.05 23.50 -0.94
C LYS A 33 -17.22 22.62 -2.19
N PHE A 34 -16.38 22.77 -3.19
CA PHE A 34 -16.41 21.94 -4.40
C PHE A 34 -16.12 20.47 -4.10
N ILE A 35 -15.04 20.19 -3.35
CA ILE A 35 -14.66 18.81 -2.97
C ILE A 35 -15.74 18.17 -2.11
N ARG A 36 -16.30 18.89 -1.13
CA ARG A 36 -17.40 18.39 -0.29
C ARG A 36 -18.66 18.07 -1.09
N LEU A 37 -19.02 18.91 -2.03
CA LEU A 37 -20.18 18.68 -2.88
C LEU A 37 -20.00 17.44 -3.78
N THR A 38 -18.77 17.25 -4.29
CA THR A 38 -18.48 16.18 -5.25
C THR A 38 -18.14 14.85 -4.56
N PHE A 39 -17.36 14.89 -3.48
CA PHE A 39 -16.79 13.70 -2.84
C PHE A 39 -17.20 13.52 -1.36
N GLY A 40 -17.94 14.46 -0.77
CA GLY A 40 -18.26 14.42 0.67
C GLY A 40 -18.96 13.14 1.12
N ASN A 41 -19.93 12.64 0.35
CA ASN A 41 -20.59 11.37 0.65
C ASN A 41 -19.63 10.18 0.55
N ALA A 42 -18.76 10.16 -0.47
CA ALA A 42 -17.76 9.11 -0.61
C ALA A 42 -16.73 9.16 0.54
N ALA A 43 -16.29 10.34 0.93
CA ALA A 43 -15.38 10.53 2.06
C ALA A 43 -16.02 10.04 3.38
N ARG A 44 -17.27 10.37 3.64
CA ARG A 44 -18.01 9.88 4.81
C ARG A 44 -18.17 8.36 4.82
N THR A 45 -18.60 7.77 3.70
CA THR A 45 -18.71 6.31 3.59
C THR A 45 -17.34 5.64 3.76
N THR A 46 -16.27 6.25 3.25
CA THR A 46 -14.90 5.76 3.45
C THR A 46 -14.50 5.83 4.93
N ALA A 47 -14.88 6.88 5.65
CA ALA A 47 -14.66 7.01 7.09
C ALA A 47 -15.38 5.91 7.88
N GLU A 48 -16.65 5.65 7.57
CA GLU A 48 -17.44 4.56 8.18
C GLU A 48 -16.81 3.18 7.92
N VAL A 49 -16.34 2.94 6.69
CA VAL A 49 -15.59 1.71 6.33
C VAL A 49 -14.25 1.65 7.03
N GLY A 50 -13.56 2.78 7.23
CA GLY A 50 -12.31 2.87 7.98
C GLY A 50 -12.46 2.39 9.43
N ILE A 51 -13.52 2.81 10.11
CA ILE A 51 -13.82 2.34 11.48
C ILE A 51 -14.06 0.82 11.48
N GLY A 52 -14.83 0.29 10.51
CA GLY A 52 -15.05 -1.15 10.39
C GLY A 52 -13.76 -1.92 10.10
N LEU A 53 -12.86 -1.34 9.30
CA LEU A 53 -11.52 -1.89 9.08
C LEU A 53 -10.73 -1.96 10.38
N ASP A 54 -10.74 -0.88 11.17
CA ASP A 54 -10.00 -0.81 12.44
C ASP A 54 -10.49 -1.86 13.44
N CYS A 55 -11.82 -2.07 13.53
CA CYS A 55 -12.40 -3.15 14.31
C CYS A 55 -11.93 -4.54 13.84
N ALA A 56 -11.93 -4.78 12.52
CA ALA A 56 -11.47 -6.06 11.98
C ALA A 56 -9.96 -6.28 12.19
N VAL A 57 -9.17 -5.21 12.22
CA VAL A 57 -7.74 -5.26 12.58
C VAL A 57 -7.57 -5.56 14.08
N ALA A 58 -8.43 -5.02 14.94
CA ALA A 58 -8.41 -5.35 16.38
C ALA A 58 -8.59 -6.86 16.63
N ASP A 59 -9.44 -7.51 15.84
CA ASP A 59 -9.78 -8.94 16.01
C ASP A 59 -8.67 -9.88 15.51
N GLY A 60 -7.93 -9.52 14.48
CA GLY A 60 -6.98 -10.46 13.87
C GLY A 60 -5.84 -9.82 13.07
N GLY A 61 -5.47 -8.59 13.40
CA GLY A 61 -4.38 -7.84 12.76
C GLY A 61 -4.69 -7.39 11.34
N LEU A 62 -3.71 -6.79 10.69
CA LEU A 62 -3.83 -6.33 9.29
C LEU A 62 -4.34 -7.41 8.33
N PRO A 63 -3.94 -8.70 8.45
CA PRO A 63 -4.47 -9.74 7.56
C PRO A 63 -5.98 -9.91 7.65
N ALA A 64 -6.54 -9.88 8.85
CA ALA A 64 -8.00 -9.99 9.06
C ALA A 64 -8.72 -8.75 8.52
N GLY A 65 -8.24 -7.56 8.85
CA GLY A 65 -8.77 -6.30 8.32
C GLY A 65 -8.75 -6.26 6.79
N SER A 66 -7.65 -6.74 6.19
CA SER A 66 -7.51 -6.80 4.73
C SER A 66 -8.52 -7.75 4.09
N ARG A 67 -8.69 -8.95 4.62
CA ARG A 67 -9.71 -9.90 4.14
C ARG A 67 -11.14 -9.38 4.29
N TRP A 68 -11.41 -8.64 5.38
CA TRP A 68 -12.71 -7.99 5.60
C TRP A 68 -12.98 -6.87 4.57
N LEU A 69 -11.94 -6.12 4.20
CA LEU A 69 -12.06 -4.96 3.32
C LEU A 69 -12.13 -5.32 1.83
N LEU A 70 -11.36 -6.33 1.38
CA LEU A 70 -11.18 -6.68 -0.04
C LEU A 70 -12.47 -6.89 -0.83
N PRO A 71 -13.54 -7.55 -0.33
CA PRO A 71 -14.76 -7.78 -1.11
C PRO A 71 -15.47 -6.51 -1.58
N ARG A 72 -15.13 -5.34 -1.01
CA ARG A 72 -15.65 -4.04 -1.42
C ARG A 72 -14.93 -3.48 -2.63
N PHE A 73 -13.71 -3.93 -2.88
CA PHE A 73 -12.82 -3.34 -3.90
C PHE A 73 -12.52 -4.25 -5.05
N VAL A 74 -12.56 -5.56 -4.84
CA VAL A 74 -12.12 -6.54 -5.84
C VAL A 74 -13.17 -7.62 -6.04
N LYS A 75 -13.32 -8.06 -7.28
CA LYS A 75 -14.20 -9.18 -7.64
C LYS A 75 -13.66 -10.50 -7.10
N SER A 76 -12.36 -10.67 -7.18
CA SER A 76 -11.63 -11.81 -6.63
C SER A 76 -10.16 -11.42 -6.51
N HIS A 77 -9.39 -12.16 -5.74
CA HIS A 77 -7.93 -12.02 -5.71
C HIS A 77 -7.30 -13.40 -5.59
N ALA A 78 -6.06 -13.53 -6.02
CA ALA A 78 -5.29 -14.75 -5.85
C ALA A 78 -3.82 -14.45 -5.58
N ALA A 79 -3.17 -15.36 -4.88
CA ALA A 79 -1.75 -15.31 -4.63
C ALA A 79 -1.11 -16.66 -4.96
N CYS A 80 0.14 -16.61 -5.41
CA CYS A 80 1.00 -17.79 -5.52
C CYS A 80 2.28 -17.58 -4.70
N GLY A 81 2.92 -18.68 -4.27
CA GLY A 81 4.11 -18.63 -3.44
C GLY A 81 3.85 -18.23 -1.98
N VAL A 82 2.62 -18.34 -1.49
CA VAL A 82 2.27 -18.00 -0.09
C VAL A 82 3.08 -18.86 0.89
N GLU A 83 3.42 -20.08 0.51
CA GLU A 83 4.28 -21.00 1.23
C GLU A 83 5.71 -20.49 1.44
N ASN A 84 6.14 -19.52 0.64
CA ASN A 84 7.45 -18.87 0.78
C ASN A 84 7.50 -17.86 1.93
N ILE A 85 6.36 -17.51 2.54
CA ILE A 85 6.32 -16.56 3.65
C ILE A 85 6.77 -17.29 4.93
N PRO A 86 7.91 -16.93 5.53
CA PRO A 86 8.38 -17.55 6.76
C PRO A 86 7.41 -17.30 7.92
N SER A 87 7.12 -18.35 8.69
CA SER A 87 6.18 -18.27 9.83
C SER A 87 6.72 -17.45 11.01
N SER A 88 8.05 -17.23 11.08
CA SER A 88 8.71 -16.48 12.15
C SER A 88 10.07 -15.97 11.69
N GLY A 89 10.70 -15.14 12.52
CA GLY A 89 11.98 -14.51 12.25
C GLY A 89 11.87 -13.18 11.47
N PRO A 90 12.94 -12.40 11.44
CA PRO A 90 12.93 -11.08 10.81
C PRO A 90 12.71 -11.19 9.30
N LEU A 91 11.62 -10.58 8.82
CA LEU A 91 11.20 -10.64 7.43
C LEU A 91 10.89 -9.24 6.87
N VAL A 92 11.47 -8.89 5.76
CA VAL A 92 11.02 -7.78 4.91
C VAL A 92 10.29 -8.35 3.70
N ILE A 93 9.04 -7.97 3.51
CA ILE A 93 8.28 -8.19 2.28
C ILE A 93 8.48 -6.93 1.44
N ALA A 94 9.28 -7.04 0.36
CA ALA A 94 9.58 -5.93 -0.53
C ALA A 94 8.74 -6.05 -1.79
N SER A 95 7.85 -5.09 -2.04
CA SER A 95 6.91 -5.15 -3.16
C SER A 95 6.94 -3.89 -4.02
N ASN A 96 6.57 -4.03 -5.29
CA ASN A 96 6.16 -2.91 -6.13
C ASN A 96 4.86 -2.28 -5.60
N HIS A 97 4.56 -1.03 -5.99
CA HIS A 97 3.46 -0.23 -5.45
C HIS A 97 2.59 0.38 -6.57
N PRO A 98 1.74 -0.41 -7.27
CA PRO A 98 0.91 0.14 -8.34
C PRO A 98 -0.29 0.99 -7.87
N ALA A 99 -0.83 0.75 -6.67
CA ALA A 99 -1.88 1.60 -6.06
C ALA A 99 -2.03 1.26 -4.58
N SER A 100 -2.72 2.11 -3.80
CA SER A 100 -2.82 1.92 -2.33
C SER A 100 -3.52 0.62 -1.90
N ILE A 101 -4.30 -0.04 -2.77
CA ILE A 101 -4.97 -1.31 -2.45
C ILE A 101 -4.03 -2.53 -2.54
N ASP A 102 -2.87 -2.41 -3.17
CA ASP A 102 -1.89 -3.52 -3.25
C ASP A 102 -1.44 -3.97 -1.86
N SER A 103 -1.24 -3.03 -0.94
CA SER A 103 -0.91 -3.32 0.44
C SER A 103 -1.97 -4.19 1.12
N ILE A 104 -3.24 -3.94 0.84
CA ILE A 104 -4.38 -4.69 1.38
C ILE A 104 -4.42 -6.09 0.76
N VAL A 105 -4.20 -6.20 -0.56
CA VAL A 105 -4.17 -7.50 -1.25
C VAL A 105 -3.01 -8.36 -0.73
N ILE A 106 -1.82 -7.79 -0.57
CA ILE A 106 -0.66 -8.49 -0.02
C ILE A 106 -0.93 -8.93 1.42
N SER A 107 -1.39 -7.99 2.27
CA SER A 107 -1.65 -8.25 3.70
C SER A 107 -2.67 -9.36 3.94
N ALA A 108 -3.66 -9.51 3.07
CA ALA A 108 -4.67 -10.57 3.19
C ALA A 108 -4.08 -11.99 3.18
N HIS A 109 -2.88 -12.15 2.60
CA HIS A 109 -2.18 -13.43 2.47
C HIS A 109 -1.04 -13.62 3.46
N VAL A 110 -0.66 -12.58 4.21
CA VAL A 110 0.42 -12.67 5.23
C VAL A 110 -0.16 -13.15 6.54
N ASN A 111 0.08 -14.41 6.91
CA ASN A 111 -0.46 -14.99 8.14
C ASN A 111 0.57 -14.90 9.29
N ARG A 112 0.89 -13.66 9.70
CA ARG A 112 1.83 -13.38 10.80
C ARG A 112 1.25 -12.37 11.78
N PRO A 113 1.21 -12.66 13.09
CA PRO A 113 0.66 -11.76 14.11
C PRO A 113 1.56 -10.55 14.37
N ASP A 114 2.84 -10.65 14.07
CA ASP A 114 3.87 -9.62 14.20
C ASP A 114 4.08 -8.80 12.90
N TYR A 115 3.11 -8.85 12.00
CA TYR A 115 3.17 -8.17 10.72
C TYR A 115 2.84 -6.68 10.83
N LYS A 116 3.74 -5.85 10.31
CA LYS A 116 3.55 -4.40 10.17
C LYS A 116 3.76 -3.95 8.73
N ILE A 117 3.29 -2.74 8.45
CA ILE A 117 3.42 -2.09 7.15
C ILE A 117 4.00 -0.68 7.30
N ILE A 118 4.86 -0.25 6.37
CA ILE A 118 5.20 1.17 6.21
C ILE A 118 4.17 1.81 5.30
N ILE A 119 3.46 2.82 5.80
CA ILE A 119 2.48 3.62 5.04
C ILE A 119 2.85 5.09 5.07
N GLY A 120 2.39 5.86 4.08
CA GLY A 120 2.53 7.31 4.10
C GLY A 120 1.85 7.92 5.34
N ASP A 121 2.41 9.03 5.81
CA ASP A 121 1.89 9.81 6.92
C ASP A 121 0.59 10.53 6.49
N ILE A 122 -0.50 9.74 6.45
CA ILE A 122 -1.85 10.19 6.10
C ILE A 122 -2.65 10.23 7.38
N PRO A 123 -3.12 11.41 7.84
CA PRO A 123 -3.81 11.59 9.12
C PRO A 123 -5.03 10.67 9.30
N PHE A 124 -5.67 10.25 8.20
CA PHE A 124 -6.76 9.28 8.23
C PHE A 124 -6.39 8.00 9.00
N PHE A 125 -5.20 7.43 8.75
CA PHE A 125 -4.78 6.19 9.41
C PHE A 125 -4.34 6.39 10.85
N GLU A 126 -3.88 7.58 11.21
CA GLU A 126 -3.53 7.92 12.60
C GLU A 126 -4.76 7.89 13.54
N HIS A 127 -5.94 8.17 12.98
CA HIS A 127 -7.21 8.12 13.71
C HIS A 127 -7.82 6.70 13.77
N LEU A 128 -7.12 5.68 13.28
CA LEU A 128 -7.52 4.26 13.35
C LEU A 128 -6.55 3.52 14.28
N PRO A 129 -6.83 3.41 15.58
CA PRO A 129 -5.85 3.01 16.60
C PRO A 129 -5.26 1.61 16.38
N HIS A 130 -6.05 0.63 15.93
CA HIS A 130 -5.56 -0.72 15.71
C HIS A 130 -4.77 -0.83 14.40
N VAL A 131 -5.18 -0.10 13.34
CA VAL A 131 -4.38 0.04 12.12
C VAL A 131 -3.07 0.74 12.43
N SER A 132 -3.12 1.84 13.20
CA SER A 132 -1.95 2.64 13.58
C SER A 132 -0.91 1.83 14.36
N GLN A 133 -1.31 0.95 15.28
CA GLN A 133 -0.41 0.07 16.03
C GLN A 133 0.37 -0.90 15.13
N ASN A 134 -0.21 -1.25 13.98
CA ASN A 134 0.37 -2.16 13.00
C ASN A 134 1.03 -1.42 11.81
N ALA A 135 1.16 -0.10 11.90
CA ALA A 135 1.79 0.75 10.89
C ALA A 135 3.07 1.42 11.41
N ILE A 136 3.97 1.76 10.49
CA ILE A 136 5.07 2.70 10.68
C ILE A 136 4.84 3.83 9.70
N PHE A 137 4.61 5.05 10.19
CA PHE A 137 4.25 6.18 9.35
C PHE A 137 5.48 6.83 8.72
N ALA A 138 5.53 6.85 7.39
CA ALA A 138 6.59 7.46 6.62
C ALA A 138 6.24 8.91 6.27
N PRO A 139 7.00 9.89 6.75
CA PRO A 139 6.76 11.30 6.46
C PRO A 139 7.09 11.62 5.00
N ASP A 140 6.73 12.83 4.59
CA ASP A 140 7.09 13.37 3.28
C ASP A 140 8.58 13.23 2.98
N GLN A 141 8.94 13.04 1.70
CA GLN A 141 10.30 12.76 1.23
C GLN A 141 11.35 13.80 1.69
N ASN A 142 10.92 15.03 1.95
CA ASN A 142 11.80 16.12 2.38
C ASN A 142 12.09 16.12 3.89
N ASN A 143 11.40 15.30 4.68
CA ASN A 143 11.60 15.22 6.13
C ASN A 143 12.66 14.16 6.49
N THR A 144 13.94 14.56 6.44
CA THR A 144 15.07 13.66 6.73
C THR A 144 15.03 13.09 8.15
N THR A 145 14.66 13.89 9.14
CA THR A 145 14.57 13.46 10.55
C THR A 145 13.51 12.38 10.73
N GLY A 146 12.32 12.59 10.17
CA GLY A 146 11.25 11.61 10.23
C GLY A 146 11.62 10.31 9.50
N ARG A 147 12.29 10.40 8.35
CA ARG A 147 12.80 9.20 7.63
C ARG A 147 13.81 8.40 8.47
N MET A 148 14.66 9.06 9.25
CA MET A 148 15.55 8.39 10.19
C MET A 148 14.77 7.69 11.31
N GLN A 149 13.68 8.26 11.78
CA GLN A 149 12.80 7.64 12.77
C GLN A 149 12.15 6.38 12.21
N VAL A 150 11.57 6.43 11.01
CA VAL A 150 11.04 5.25 10.30
C VAL A 150 12.07 4.14 10.22
N MET A 151 13.30 4.46 9.82
CA MET A 151 14.39 3.50 9.75
C MET A 151 14.69 2.86 11.11
N ARG A 152 14.72 3.66 12.20
CA ARG A 152 14.98 3.15 13.56
C ARG A 152 13.85 2.23 14.03
N GLU A 153 12.60 2.61 13.80
CA GLU A 153 11.43 1.82 14.17
C GLU A 153 11.36 0.51 13.39
N SER A 154 11.63 0.56 12.08
CA SER A 154 11.73 -0.61 11.23
C SER A 154 12.81 -1.58 11.71
N ILE A 155 14.02 -1.08 12.01
CA ILE A 155 15.11 -1.92 12.52
C ILE A 155 14.73 -2.52 13.87
N ARG A 156 14.11 -1.76 14.77
CA ARG A 156 13.65 -2.28 16.07
C ARG A 156 12.65 -3.40 15.91
N HIS A 157 11.63 -3.21 15.06
CA HIS A 157 10.61 -4.19 14.78
C HIS A 157 11.19 -5.47 14.16
N LEU A 158 12.05 -5.34 13.15
CA LEU A 158 12.70 -6.48 12.51
C LEU A 158 13.65 -7.24 13.45
N ARG A 159 14.41 -6.52 14.31
CA ARG A 159 15.27 -7.15 15.33
C ARG A 159 14.51 -7.94 16.39
N SER A 160 13.25 -7.59 16.64
CA SER A 160 12.37 -8.41 17.52
C SER A 160 11.80 -9.65 16.82
N GLY A 161 12.21 -9.92 15.57
CA GLY A 161 11.75 -11.05 14.77
C GLY A 161 10.51 -10.76 13.93
N GLY A 162 10.06 -9.50 13.87
CA GLY A 162 8.81 -9.11 13.18
C GLY A 162 8.90 -9.16 11.66
N ALA A 163 7.73 -9.16 11.02
CA ALA A 163 7.57 -9.03 9.57
C ALA A 163 7.14 -7.61 9.19
N LEU A 164 7.71 -7.08 8.10
CA LEU A 164 7.49 -5.71 7.65
C LEU A 164 7.27 -5.65 6.13
N LEU A 165 6.10 -5.14 5.71
CA LEU A 165 5.87 -4.79 4.31
C LEU A 165 6.41 -3.40 4.01
N ILE A 166 7.20 -3.32 2.95
CA ILE A 166 7.70 -2.05 2.43
C ILE A 166 7.54 -1.96 0.92
N PHE A 167 7.42 -0.74 0.43
CA PHE A 167 7.45 -0.39 -0.98
C PHE A 167 8.74 0.38 -1.26
N PRO A 168 9.82 -0.31 -1.70
CA PRO A 168 11.16 0.27 -1.70
C PRO A 168 11.33 1.48 -2.61
N ARG A 169 10.49 1.62 -3.66
CA ARG A 169 10.49 2.77 -4.56
C ARG A 169 10.05 4.05 -3.84
N GLY A 170 9.17 3.94 -2.82
CA GLY A 170 8.62 5.08 -2.10
C GLY A 170 7.67 5.97 -2.93
N SER A 171 7.23 5.51 -4.08
CA SER A 171 6.24 6.17 -4.95
C SER A 171 5.46 5.13 -5.75
N ILE A 172 4.34 5.56 -6.36
CA ILE A 172 3.50 4.67 -7.18
C ILE A 172 4.24 4.22 -8.44
N GLU A 173 4.26 2.90 -8.66
CA GLU A 173 4.88 2.23 -9.81
C GLU A 173 3.84 1.83 -10.86
N PRO A 174 4.23 1.52 -12.12
CA PRO A 174 3.31 1.00 -13.13
C PRO A 174 2.68 -0.32 -12.67
N ASP A 175 1.37 -0.50 -12.95
CA ASP A 175 0.71 -1.79 -12.71
C ASP A 175 1.16 -2.81 -13.76
N PRO A 176 1.80 -3.93 -13.34
CA PRO A 176 2.32 -4.93 -14.27
C PRO A 176 1.28 -5.62 -15.15
N ALA A 177 0.00 -5.52 -14.79
CA ALA A 177 -1.09 -6.14 -15.55
C ALA A 177 -1.31 -5.48 -16.92
N PHE A 178 -1.05 -4.16 -17.05
CA PHE A 178 -1.37 -3.45 -18.29
C PHE A 178 -0.48 -2.23 -18.60
N MET A 179 0.36 -1.79 -17.67
CA MET A 179 1.22 -0.63 -17.90
C MET A 179 2.59 -1.06 -18.42
N PRO A 180 3.23 -0.23 -19.26
CA PRO A 180 4.55 -0.52 -19.82
C PRO A 180 5.65 -0.34 -18.77
N HIS A 181 6.73 -1.08 -18.95
CA HIS A 181 8.04 -0.93 -18.30
C HIS A 181 8.04 -0.89 -16.77
N PRO A 182 7.24 -1.71 -16.04
CA PRO A 182 7.31 -1.75 -14.57
C PRO A 182 8.69 -2.19 -14.05
N GLU A 183 9.45 -2.96 -14.84
CA GLU A 183 10.82 -3.40 -14.53
C GLU A 183 11.82 -2.26 -14.36
N ALA A 184 11.57 -1.11 -14.99
CA ALA A 184 12.46 0.06 -14.90
C ALA A 184 12.43 0.72 -13.51
N GLU A 185 11.37 0.51 -12.73
CA GLU A 185 11.27 1.10 -11.39
C GLU A 185 12.16 0.40 -10.37
N PHE A 186 12.57 -0.85 -10.61
CA PHE A 186 13.42 -1.60 -9.68
C PHE A 186 14.81 -0.99 -9.53
N ASP A 187 15.34 -0.32 -10.55
CA ASP A 187 16.62 0.42 -10.49
C ASP A 187 16.57 1.61 -9.50
N HIS A 188 15.37 1.96 -9.06
CA HIS A 188 15.12 3.05 -8.11
C HIS A 188 14.69 2.56 -6.73
N TRP A 189 14.75 1.26 -6.47
CA TRP A 189 14.46 0.71 -5.16
C TRP A 189 15.48 1.18 -4.12
N SER A 190 15.02 1.45 -2.92
CA SER A 190 15.79 2.12 -1.89
C SER A 190 16.91 1.24 -1.31
N ARG A 191 18.06 1.85 -1.07
CA ARG A 191 19.16 1.26 -0.30
C ARG A 191 18.77 0.90 1.15
N SER A 192 17.58 1.25 1.61
CA SER A 192 17.10 0.81 2.92
C SER A 192 17.12 -0.72 3.07
N LEU A 193 16.91 -1.47 1.98
CA LEU A 193 17.00 -2.92 1.96
C LEU A 193 18.40 -3.42 2.34
N GLU A 194 19.45 -2.81 1.79
CA GLU A 194 20.84 -3.13 2.16
C GLU A 194 21.14 -2.79 3.63
N ILE A 195 20.64 -1.65 4.10
CA ILE A 195 20.82 -1.22 5.50
C ILE A 195 20.16 -2.23 6.44
N PHE A 196 18.95 -2.71 6.12
CA PHE A 196 18.29 -3.75 6.91
C PHE A 196 19.10 -5.03 6.94
N MET A 197 19.59 -5.52 5.80
CA MET A 197 20.39 -6.73 5.70
C MET A 197 21.70 -6.62 6.49
N GLN A 198 22.34 -5.44 6.49
CA GLN A 198 23.58 -5.19 7.25
C GLN A 198 23.35 -5.11 8.76
N ARG A 199 22.19 -4.60 9.18
CA ARG A 199 21.90 -4.27 10.59
C ARG A 199 21.15 -5.36 11.35
N ILE A 200 20.52 -6.31 10.65
CA ILE A 200 19.62 -7.29 11.25
C ILE A 200 20.14 -8.70 10.91
N PRO A 201 20.69 -9.41 11.91
CA PRO A 201 21.14 -10.79 11.72
C PRO A 201 19.97 -11.70 11.33
N GLY A 202 20.18 -12.58 10.35
CA GLY A 202 19.19 -13.55 9.90
C GLY A 202 17.99 -12.94 9.17
N LEU A 203 18.06 -11.66 8.76
CA LEU A 203 16.99 -11.03 7.97
C LEU A 203 16.80 -11.77 6.66
N GLN A 204 15.53 -12.00 6.35
CA GLN A 204 15.07 -12.51 5.06
C GLN A 204 14.34 -11.41 4.30
N ILE A 205 14.59 -11.25 3.00
CA ILE A 205 13.84 -10.36 2.12
C ILE A 205 13.03 -11.23 1.15
N LEU A 206 11.71 -11.13 1.21
CA LEU A 206 10.78 -11.80 0.31
C LEU A 206 10.37 -10.83 -0.78
N ILE A 207 10.80 -11.08 -2.00
CA ILE A 207 10.41 -10.28 -3.15
C ILE A 207 8.96 -10.61 -3.53
N THR A 208 8.15 -9.57 -3.64
CA THR A 208 6.72 -9.72 -3.91
C THR A 208 6.30 -8.81 -5.06
N ILE A 209 5.46 -9.31 -5.96
CA ILE A 209 4.90 -8.52 -7.07
C ILE A 209 3.38 -8.55 -6.99
N ALA A 210 2.78 -7.37 -7.02
CA ALA A 210 1.33 -7.17 -7.07
C ALA A 210 0.92 -6.52 -8.39
N SER A 211 -0.25 -6.90 -8.93
CA SER A 211 -0.82 -6.32 -10.14
C SER A 211 -2.34 -6.38 -10.17
N GLY A 212 -2.96 -5.70 -11.15
CA GLY A 212 -4.42 -5.70 -11.35
C GLY A 212 -5.18 -4.96 -10.25
N VAL A 213 -4.53 -4.04 -9.57
CA VAL A 213 -5.09 -3.26 -8.45
C VAL A 213 -5.73 -1.95 -8.89
N ILE A 214 -5.46 -1.53 -10.12
CA ILE A 214 -6.05 -0.33 -10.72
C ILE A 214 -6.72 -0.68 -12.05
N SER A 215 -7.89 -0.10 -12.30
CA SER A 215 -8.63 -0.35 -13.53
C SER A 215 -8.08 0.47 -14.70
N PRO A 216 -7.88 -0.13 -15.89
CA PRO A 216 -7.60 0.63 -17.10
C PRO A 216 -8.64 1.71 -17.39
N SER A 217 -9.93 1.43 -17.14
CA SER A 217 -11.00 2.42 -17.34
C SER A 217 -10.88 3.62 -16.39
N ALA A 218 -10.47 3.39 -15.14
CA ALA A 218 -10.19 4.47 -14.20
C ALA A 218 -8.97 5.30 -14.63
N MET A 219 -7.92 4.66 -15.16
CA MET A 219 -6.73 5.36 -15.69
C MET A 219 -7.03 6.25 -16.91
N HIS A 220 -8.01 5.89 -17.72
CA HIS A 220 -8.43 6.68 -18.89
C HIS A 220 -9.54 7.68 -18.57
N HIS A 221 -10.05 7.72 -17.33
CA HIS A 221 -11.09 8.66 -16.95
C HIS A 221 -10.58 10.12 -16.99
N PRO A 222 -11.38 11.09 -17.50
CA PRO A 222 -10.95 12.50 -17.63
C PRO A 222 -10.42 13.13 -16.34
N ILE A 223 -10.84 12.64 -15.17
CA ILE A 223 -10.33 13.13 -13.87
C ILE A 223 -8.80 13.00 -13.77
N THR A 224 -8.18 12.05 -14.45
CA THR A 224 -6.72 11.86 -14.44
C THR A 224 -5.98 12.95 -15.21
N TRP A 225 -6.67 13.71 -16.07
CA TRP A 225 -6.06 14.78 -16.87
C TRP A 225 -5.69 16.02 -16.05
N PHE A 226 -6.20 16.12 -14.80
CA PHE A 226 -5.75 17.16 -13.86
C PHE A 226 -4.27 17.03 -13.49
N ARG A 227 -3.65 15.88 -13.77
CA ARG A 227 -2.23 15.63 -13.52
C ARG A 227 -1.51 15.19 -14.79
N ARG A 228 -0.22 15.54 -14.88
CA ARG A 228 0.62 15.20 -16.04
C ARG A 228 1.40 13.91 -15.83
N ASP A 229 1.98 13.77 -14.64
CA ASP A 229 2.86 12.65 -14.31
C ASP A 229 2.08 11.37 -14.05
N ARG A 230 2.63 10.24 -14.50
CA ARG A 230 2.01 8.92 -14.35
C ARG A 230 1.63 8.61 -12.89
N PRO A 231 2.51 8.75 -11.89
CA PRO A 231 2.17 8.41 -10.50
C PRO A 231 0.97 9.19 -9.96
N ASP A 232 0.92 10.48 -10.26
CA ASP A 232 -0.18 11.35 -9.85
C ASP A 232 -1.49 11.01 -10.57
N ARG A 233 -1.42 10.65 -11.85
CA ARG A 233 -2.59 10.17 -12.62
C ARG A 233 -3.12 8.86 -12.05
N GLN A 234 -2.23 7.92 -11.69
CA GLN A 234 -2.62 6.67 -11.02
C GLN A 234 -3.30 6.95 -9.66
N ARG A 235 -2.79 7.91 -8.89
CA ARG A 235 -3.41 8.33 -7.63
C ARG A 235 -4.83 8.86 -7.83
N LEU A 236 -5.05 9.73 -8.83
CA LEU A 236 -6.39 10.23 -9.15
C LEU A 236 -7.32 9.13 -9.67
N ALA A 237 -6.82 8.21 -10.50
CA ALA A 237 -7.56 7.05 -10.96
C ALA A 237 -8.00 6.17 -9.80
N PHE A 238 -7.11 5.93 -8.83
CA PHE A 238 -7.42 5.19 -7.62
C PHE A 238 -8.49 5.89 -6.77
N PHE A 239 -8.39 7.21 -6.55
CA PHE A 239 -9.41 7.95 -5.80
C PHE A 239 -10.76 7.94 -6.51
N TYR A 240 -10.79 8.04 -7.82
CA TYR A 240 -12.03 7.89 -8.59
C TYR A 240 -12.64 6.49 -8.41
N GLN A 241 -11.82 5.45 -8.53
CA GLN A 241 -12.22 4.06 -8.34
C GLN A 241 -12.76 3.85 -6.92
N LEU A 242 -12.02 4.30 -5.90
CA LEU A 242 -12.40 4.22 -4.49
C LEU A 242 -13.75 4.92 -4.24
N ALA A 243 -13.90 6.17 -4.69
CA ALA A 243 -15.12 6.95 -4.48
C ALA A 243 -16.33 6.26 -5.12
N ARG A 244 -16.20 5.74 -6.35
CA ARG A 244 -17.28 5.03 -7.04
C ARG A 244 -17.70 3.76 -6.31
N GLN A 245 -16.74 2.98 -5.82
CA GLN A 245 -16.99 1.73 -5.10
C GLN A 245 -17.56 2.01 -3.70
N MET A 246 -17.07 3.02 -2.99
CA MET A 246 -17.63 3.42 -1.71
C MET A 246 -19.10 3.86 -1.84
N LEU A 247 -19.41 4.71 -2.81
CA LEU A 247 -20.79 5.18 -3.03
C LEU A 247 -21.74 4.06 -3.47
N SER A 248 -21.25 3.06 -4.19
CA SER A 248 -22.08 1.93 -4.65
C SER A 248 -22.20 0.81 -3.62
N GLY A 249 -21.33 0.78 -2.61
CA GLY A 249 -21.22 -0.30 -1.62
C GLY A 249 -20.73 -1.63 -2.18
N LYS A 250 -20.22 -1.64 -3.42
CA LYS A 250 -19.75 -2.86 -4.10
C LYS A 250 -18.63 -2.60 -5.10
N GLU A 251 -17.95 -3.66 -5.48
CA GLU A 251 -16.98 -3.66 -6.55
C GLU A 251 -17.66 -3.33 -7.91
N LEU A 252 -17.03 -2.46 -8.72
CA LEU A 252 -17.57 -1.95 -9.98
C LEU A 252 -16.64 -2.10 -11.19
N PHE A 253 -15.39 -2.41 -11.00
CA PHE A 253 -14.34 -2.34 -12.02
C PHE A 253 -13.88 -3.72 -12.50
N GLY A 254 -14.43 -4.80 -11.94
CA GLY A 254 -14.06 -6.18 -12.27
C GLY A 254 -12.63 -6.53 -11.85
N LEU A 255 -12.08 -5.87 -10.83
CA LEU A 255 -10.70 -6.05 -10.42
C LEU A 255 -10.44 -7.48 -9.93
N THR A 256 -9.37 -8.07 -10.43
CA THR A 256 -8.89 -9.40 -10.02
C THR A 256 -7.39 -9.36 -9.71
N PRO A 257 -6.99 -8.66 -8.63
CA PRO A 257 -5.58 -8.56 -8.27
C PRO A 257 -4.89 -9.90 -8.13
N ARG A 258 -3.62 -9.90 -8.49
CA ARG A 258 -2.72 -11.05 -8.37
C ARG A 258 -1.49 -10.65 -7.56
N VAL A 259 -1.05 -11.55 -6.68
CA VAL A 259 0.18 -11.37 -5.89
C VAL A 259 1.07 -12.59 -6.08
N THR A 260 2.33 -12.37 -6.38
CA THR A 260 3.36 -13.42 -6.37
C THR A 260 4.33 -13.16 -5.23
N PHE A 261 4.33 -14.04 -4.25
CA PHE A 261 5.38 -14.13 -3.23
C PHE A 261 6.51 -14.97 -3.81
N GLY A 262 7.60 -14.30 -4.18
CA GLY A 262 8.70 -14.90 -4.90
C GLY A 262 9.70 -15.61 -4.01
N GLU A 263 10.97 -15.46 -4.35
CA GLU A 263 12.06 -16.07 -3.62
C GLU A 263 12.49 -15.22 -2.40
N ILE A 264 13.05 -15.91 -1.42
CA ILE A 264 13.68 -15.27 -0.26
C ILE A 264 15.15 -15.00 -0.61
N ILE A 265 15.58 -13.78 -0.34
CA ILE A 265 16.98 -13.40 -0.35
C ILE A 265 17.46 -13.34 1.09
N SER A 266 18.46 -14.17 1.43
CA SER A 266 19.14 -14.17 2.74
C SER A 266 20.58 -13.75 2.56
N GLY A 267 21.07 -12.89 3.46
CA GLY A 267 22.36 -12.25 3.27
C GLY A 267 23.56 -13.05 3.78
N GLU A 268 24.06 -14.00 3.01
CA GLU A 268 25.43 -14.52 3.20
C GLU A 268 26.47 -13.66 2.46
N ASN A 269 26.10 -13.03 1.37
CA ASN A 269 27.00 -12.21 0.55
C ASN A 269 26.54 -10.74 0.58
N ARG A 270 27.20 -9.90 1.38
CA ARG A 270 26.79 -8.52 1.67
C ARG A 270 27.24 -7.50 0.60
N GLU A 271 28.12 -7.88 -0.28
CA GLU A 271 28.56 -7.04 -1.41
C GLU A 271 27.59 -7.22 -2.58
N HIS A 272 27.10 -6.11 -3.15
CA HIS A 272 26.14 -6.06 -4.27
C HIS A 272 24.69 -6.52 -3.98
N MET A 273 24.25 -6.53 -2.72
CA MET A 273 22.93 -7.02 -2.31
C MET A 273 21.77 -6.33 -3.05
N LEU A 274 21.84 -5.01 -3.27
CA LEU A 274 20.78 -4.29 -3.99
C LEU A 274 20.62 -4.80 -5.43
N ALA A 275 21.74 -5.04 -6.12
CA ALA A 275 21.73 -5.59 -7.49
C ALA A 275 21.11 -7.00 -7.52
N GLU A 276 21.34 -7.82 -6.48
CA GLU A 276 20.69 -9.14 -6.38
C GLU A 276 19.19 -9.01 -6.14
N ILE A 277 18.77 -8.08 -5.29
CA ILE A 277 17.35 -7.77 -5.03
C ILE A 277 16.67 -7.31 -6.34
N GLU A 278 17.26 -6.38 -7.06
CA GLU A 278 16.75 -5.89 -8.35
C GLU A 278 16.65 -7.01 -9.38
N LYS A 279 17.67 -7.86 -9.48
CA LYS A 279 17.67 -9.03 -10.38
C LYS A 279 16.58 -10.03 -9.99
N ALA A 280 16.39 -10.29 -8.72
CA ALA A 280 15.31 -11.14 -8.21
C ALA A 280 13.94 -10.53 -8.52
N ALA A 281 13.75 -9.22 -8.28
CA ALA A 281 12.51 -8.54 -8.61
C ALA A 281 12.14 -8.66 -10.11
N ARG A 282 13.11 -8.55 -11.01
CA ARG A 282 12.90 -8.76 -12.45
C ARG A 282 12.50 -10.20 -12.76
N ARG A 283 13.14 -11.21 -12.12
CA ARG A 283 12.77 -12.63 -12.30
C ARG A 283 11.34 -12.88 -11.82
N ILE A 284 10.99 -12.39 -10.62
CA ILE A 284 9.65 -12.57 -10.05
C ILE A 284 8.60 -11.84 -10.89
N LEU A 285 8.91 -10.65 -11.40
CA LEU A 285 8.01 -9.94 -12.33
C LEU A 285 7.74 -10.76 -13.59
N HIS A 286 8.77 -11.39 -14.15
CA HIS A 286 8.61 -12.26 -15.34
C HIS A 286 7.71 -13.47 -15.01
N GLN A 287 7.94 -14.16 -13.90
CA GLN A 287 7.11 -15.26 -13.42
C GLN A 287 5.66 -14.81 -13.18
N HIS A 288 5.49 -13.66 -12.54
CA HIS A 288 4.19 -13.06 -12.27
C HIS A 288 3.42 -12.79 -13.57
N ARG A 289 4.07 -12.17 -14.56
CA ARG A 289 3.46 -11.92 -15.88
C ARG A 289 3.03 -13.19 -16.59
N SER A 290 3.85 -14.24 -16.54
CA SER A 290 3.49 -15.54 -17.12
C SER A 290 2.27 -16.15 -16.44
N TRP A 291 2.14 -16.00 -15.12
CA TRP A 291 1.01 -16.50 -14.37
C TRP A 291 -0.30 -15.72 -14.61
N ILE A 292 -0.26 -14.40 -14.79
CA ILE A 292 -1.47 -13.60 -15.03
C ILE A 292 -2.01 -13.70 -16.45
N GLN A 293 -1.24 -14.24 -17.40
CA GLN A 293 -1.64 -14.44 -18.79
C GLN A 293 -2.36 -15.77 -19.03
N VAL A 294 -2.34 -16.66 -18.05
CA VAL A 294 -3.06 -17.95 -18.04
C VAL A 294 -4.44 -17.79 -17.41
#